data_b8f8771f3c3def73bc4ff3679ebf0074
#
_entry.id   b8f8771f3c3def73bc4ff3679ebf0074
#
_cell.length_a   1.000
_cell.length_b   1.000
_cell.length_c   1.000
_cell.angle_alpha   90.00
_cell.angle_beta   90.00
_cell.angle_gamma   90.00
#
_symmetry.space_group_name_H-M   'P 1'
#
loop_
_entity.id
_entity.type
_entity.pdbx_description
1 polymer ?
#
loop_
_entity_poly.entity_id
_entity_poly.type
_entity_poly.pdbx_seq_one_letter_code
_entity_poly.pdbx_strand_id
1 'polypeptide(L)'
;MTLPPSASSTFTATDGDGYELQMGRWSRRLAEPFLDFVGTADGESVLDVGCGTGCLTFAISKRCRPRQLRGVDYSPAYVDHATRRNTDPSTAFSVGDACALTFPDHSFDRVLSLLMLHFVPRADQAIGEMRRVARPGAVVGAAVWDARGGFVATRIFFDTAAALDPRANERRARSYTRPMTRPGELKAAWLAAGFRDVIETTLIVRMEFASFEDYWAPVIGKDGPQAEYVATLSAAERERLHDALRLAYVDGEADGPRSYAALAWAVRGTAPG
;
A
#
# COMPACT_ATOMS: atom_id res chain seq x y z
N MET A 1 -19.66 -10.97 5.38
CA MET A 1 -18.87 -12.13 5.87
C MET A 1 -17.82 -11.54 6.78
N THR A 2 -17.95 -11.67 8.09
CA THR A 2 -16.96 -11.23 9.08
C THR A 2 -15.76 -12.16 8.96
N LEU A 3 -14.58 -11.59 8.72
CA LEU A 3 -13.32 -12.33 8.74
C LEU A 3 -13.13 -13.00 10.11
N PRO A 4 -12.52 -14.17 10.19
CA PRO A 4 -12.20 -14.76 11.47
C PRO A 4 -11.32 -13.82 12.29
N PRO A 5 -11.43 -13.79 13.64
CA PRO A 5 -10.71 -12.87 14.52
C PRO A 5 -9.17 -12.92 14.41
N SER A 6 -8.64 -13.91 13.74
CA SER A 6 -7.19 -14.15 13.58
C SER A 6 -6.60 -13.65 12.27
N ALA A 7 -7.40 -13.12 11.32
CA ALA A 7 -6.85 -12.65 10.05
C ALA A 7 -6.21 -11.25 10.24
N SER A 8 -4.90 -11.17 10.12
CA SER A 8 -4.13 -9.92 10.26
C SER A 8 -4.10 -9.09 8.98
N SER A 9 -4.52 -9.65 7.84
CA SER A 9 -4.60 -8.95 6.55
C SER A 9 -5.76 -9.45 5.71
N THR A 10 -6.39 -8.53 4.96
CA THR A 10 -7.38 -8.82 3.92
C THR A 10 -6.77 -8.88 2.52
N PHE A 11 -5.46 -8.68 2.39
CA PHE A 11 -4.73 -8.74 1.14
C PHE A 11 -4.17 -10.14 0.91
N THR A 12 -4.44 -10.70 -0.28
CA THR A 12 -3.85 -11.97 -0.71
C THR A 12 -2.51 -11.68 -1.37
N ALA A 13 -1.42 -12.04 -0.69
CA ALA A 13 -0.05 -11.80 -1.10
C ALA A 13 0.61 -13.15 -1.39
N THR A 14 0.72 -13.51 -2.67
CA THR A 14 1.20 -14.85 -3.10
C THR A 14 2.47 -14.80 -3.92
N ASP A 15 2.74 -13.68 -4.61
CA ASP A 15 3.83 -13.57 -5.57
C ASP A 15 4.45 -12.17 -5.56
N GLY A 16 5.71 -12.06 -5.16
CA GLY A 16 6.42 -10.78 -5.15
C GLY A 16 6.57 -10.15 -6.54
N ASP A 17 6.80 -10.94 -7.58
CA ASP A 17 6.89 -10.45 -8.96
C ASP A 17 5.52 -10.00 -9.47
N GLY A 18 4.45 -10.68 -9.11
CA GLY A 18 3.08 -10.27 -9.38
C GLY A 18 2.73 -8.92 -8.75
N TYR A 19 3.14 -8.71 -7.49
CA TYR A 19 2.98 -7.40 -6.83
C TYR A 19 3.81 -6.31 -7.51
N GLU A 20 5.06 -6.59 -7.87
CA GLU A 20 5.93 -5.63 -8.56
C GLU A 20 5.33 -5.19 -9.92
N LEU A 21 4.72 -6.12 -10.66
CA LEU A 21 4.02 -5.82 -11.90
C LEU A 21 2.80 -4.92 -11.66
N GLN A 22 1.98 -5.24 -10.64
CA GLN A 22 0.74 -4.56 -10.36
C GLN A 22 0.92 -3.21 -9.69
N MET A 23 1.72 -3.16 -8.61
CA MET A 23 1.78 -2.00 -7.71
C MET A 23 3.19 -1.46 -7.48
N GLY A 24 4.22 -2.27 -7.66
CA GLY A 24 5.58 -1.94 -7.26
C GLY A 24 6.10 -0.62 -7.84
N ARG A 25 5.85 -0.34 -9.14
CA ARG A 25 6.26 0.93 -9.78
C ARG A 25 5.57 2.15 -9.17
N TRP A 26 4.31 2.00 -8.72
CA TRP A 26 3.53 3.08 -8.12
C TRP A 26 3.86 3.29 -6.65
N SER A 27 4.10 2.19 -5.92
CA SER A 27 4.59 2.24 -4.54
C SER A 27 5.94 2.96 -4.47
N ARG A 28 6.85 2.69 -5.41
CA ARG A 28 8.14 3.41 -5.50
C ARG A 28 7.96 4.89 -5.78
N ARG A 29 7.02 5.28 -6.66
CA ARG A 29 6.73 6.71 -6.91
C ARG A 29 6.13 7.40 -5.69
N LEU A 30 5.27 6.72 -4.95
CA LEU A 30 4.66 7.27 -3.74
C LEU A 30 5.65 7.35 -2.57
N ALA A 31 6.64 6.47 -2.52
CA ALA A 31 7.64 6.47 -1.45
C ALA A 31 8.40 7.79 -1.36
N GLU A 32 8.74 8.42 -2.50
CA GLU A 32 9.50 9.68 -2.52
C GLU A 32 8.76 10.83 -1.83
N PRO A 33 7.54 11.26 -2.27
CA PRO A 33 6.82 12.32 -1.59
C PRO A 33 6.39 11.92 -0.16
N PHE A 34 6.22 10.63 0.13
CA PHE A 34 5.97 10.19 1.50
C PHE A 34 7.19 10.41 2.39
N LEU A 35 8.39 10.09 1.92
CA LEU A 35 9.64 10.36 2.65
C LEU A 35 9.92 11.86 2.81
N ASP A 36 9.54 12.71 1.84
CA ASP A 36 9.58 14.17 1.99
C ASP A 36 8.66 14.64 3.12
N PHE A 37 7.47 14.06 3.20
CA PHE A 37 6.47 14.41 4.22
C PHE A 37 6.88 13.96 5.62
N VAL A 38 7.32 12.70 5.80
CA VAL A 38 7.69 12.18 7.13
C VAL A 38 9.09 12.61 7.56
N GLY A 39 9.93 13.02 6.62
CA GLY A 39 11.36 13.28 6.83
C GLY A 39 12.16 11.99 7.00
N THR A 40 13.47 12.07 6.87
CA THR A 40 14.43 10.99 7.14
C THR A 40 15.76 11.62 7.57
N ALA A 41 16.53 10.92 8.41
CA ALA A 41 17.85 11.38 8.81
C ALA A 41 18.86 10.21 8.86
N ASP A 42 20.15 10.56 8.71
CA ASP A 42 21.22 9.60 8.91
C ASP A 42 21.30 9.15 10.37
N GLY A 43 21.72 7.91 10.60
CA GLY A 43 21.93 7.36 11.94
C GLY A 43 20.68 6.92 12.68
N GLU A 44 19.47 7.08 12.11
CA GLU A 44 18.22 6.60 12.71
C GLU A 44 18.11 5.08 12.67
N SER A 45 17.42 4.52 13.66
CA SER A 45 16.85 3.17 13.61
C SER A 45 15.44 3.27 13.03
N VAL A 46 15.21 2.69 11.86
CA VAL A 46 13.95 2.82 11.11
C VAL A 46 13.25 1.47 10.97
N LEU A 47 11.93 1.45 11.16
CA LEU A 47 11.06 0.31 10.91
C LEU A 47 10.05 0.64 9.80
N ASP A 48 9.98 -0.25 8.80
CA ASP A 48 8.96 -0.25 7.74
C ASP A 48 7.96 -1.38 8.03
N VAL A 49 6.73 -1.02 8.45
CA VAL A 49 5.68 -1.97 8.83
C VAL A 49 4.75 -2.22 7.64
N GLY A 50 4.65 -3.47 7.20
CA GLY A 50 4.02 -3.86 5.95
C GLY A 50 4.93 -3.53 4.77
N CYS A 51 6.22 -3.89 4.87
CA CYS A 51 7.24 -3.52 3.91
C CYS A 51 7.03 -4.11 2.49
N GLY A 52 6.19 -5.14 2.37
CA GLY A 52 5.94 -5.84 1.12
C GLY A 52 7.23 -6.31 0.45
N THR A 53 7.39 -6.00 -0.82
CA THR A 53 8.60 -6.29 -1.62
C THR A 53 9.76 -5.31 -1.37
N GLY A 54 9.66 -4.45 -0.33
CA GLY A 54 10.71 -3.56 0.11
C GLY A 54 10.72 -2.18 -0.54
N CYS A 55 9.65 -1.75 -1.20
CA CYS A 55 9.63 -0.49 -1.96
C CYS A 55 10.02 0.72 -1.10
N LEU A 56 9.40 0.90 0.07
CA LEU A 56 9.73 1.99 0.99
C LEU A 56 11.09 1.77 1.65
N THR A 57 11.38 0.55 2.12
CA THR A 57 12.66 0.20 2.72
C THR A 57 13.82 0.56 1.81
N PHE A 58 13.79 0.17 0.53
CA PHE A 58 14.85 0.50 -0.43
C PHE A 58 14.90 1.99 -0.79
N ALA A 59 13.78 2.71 -0.75
CA ALA A 59 13.78 4.16 -0.93
C ALA A 59 14.47 4.87 0.24
N ILE A 60 14.25 4.41 1.48
CA ILE A 60 14.93 4.91 2.67
C ILE A 60 16.46 4.70 2.55
N SER A 61 16.90 3.49 2.23
CA SER A 61 18.33 3.16 2.15
C SER A 61 19.08 3.92 1.05
N LYS A 62 18.37 4.35 0.00
CA LYS A 62 18.93 5.21 -1.05
C LYS A 62 19.04 6.68 -0.63
N ARG A 63 18.14 7.13 0.25
CA ARG A 63 17.98 8.53 0.62
C ARG A 63 18.83 8.95 1.82
N CYS A 64 19.04 8.05 2.76
CA CYS A 64 19.82 8.27 3.97
C CYS A 64 20.58 7.01 4.38
N ARG A 65 21.44 7.15 5.40
CA ARG A 65 22.24 6.06 5.99
C ARG A 65 21.70 5.72 7.38
N PRO A 66 20.65 4.89 7.49
CA PRO A 66 20.14 4.49 8.78
C PRO A 66 21.17 3.64 9.53
N ARG A 67 21.21 3.74 10.87
CA ARG A 67 22.01 2.84 11.72
C ARG A 67 21.52 1.41 11.59
N GLN A 68 20.22 1.24 11.51
CA GLN A 68 19.55 -0.01 11.16
C GLN A 68 18.23 0.28 10.44
N LEU A 69 17.89 -0.57 9.49
CA LEU A 69 16.64 -0.53 8.77
C LEU A 69 15.99 -1.91 8.83
N ARG A 70 14.76 -1.99 9.31
CA ARG A 70 14.01 -3.22 9.44
C ARG A 70 12.72 -3.13 8.64
N GLY A 71 12.47 -4.13 7.80
CA GLY A 71 11.20 -4.34 7.14
C GLY A 71 10.47 -5.53 7.76
N VAL A 72 9.19 -5.38 8.07
CA VAL A 72 8.34 -6.48 8.52
C VAL A 72 7.09 -6.57 7.65
N ASP A 73 6.76 -7.79 7.21
CA ASP A 73 5.54 -8.04 6.43
C ASP A 73 4.92 -9.38 6.84
N TYR A 74 3.60 -9.48 6.70
CA TYR A 74 2.86 -10.71 7.01
C TYR A 74 3.09 -11.82 5.97
N SER A 75 3.46 -11.47 4.73
CA SER A 75 3.67 -12.40 3.63
C SER A 75 5.09 -12.93 3.56
N PRO A 76 5.33 -14.24 3.77
CA PRO A 76 6.64 -14.84 3.55
C PRO A 76 7.16 -14.63 2.12
N ALA A 77 6.28 -14.71 1.11
CA ALA A 77 6.65 -14.55 -0.29
C ALA A 77 7.21 -13.15 -0.59
N TYR A 78 6.62 -12.11 0.02
CA TYR A 78 7.10 -10.73 -0.13
C TYR A 78 8.40 -10.50 0.62
N VAL A 79 8.52 -11.02 1.84
CA VAL A 79 9.76 -10.96 2.64
C VAL A 79 10.91 -11.65 1.92
N ASP A 80 10.68 -12.84 1.36
CA ASP A 80 11.67 -13.56 0.57
C ASP A 80 12.09 -12.78 -0.68
N HIS A 81 11.13 -12.15 -1.38
CA HIS A 81 11.43 -11.31 -2.55
C HIS A 81 12.29 -10.10 -2.14
N ALA A 82 11.93 -9.38 -1.07
CA ALA A 82 12.70 -8.25 -0.57
C ALA A 82 14.10 -8.66 -0.10
N THR A 83 14.21 -9.80 0.60
CA THR A 83 15.48 -10.32 1.11
C THR A 83 16.45 -10.68 -0.03
N ARG A 84 15.96 -11.32 -1.10
CA ARG A 84 16.80 -11.64 -2.27
C ARG A 84 17.36 -10.41 -2.98
N ARG A 85 16.65 -9.29 -2.92
CA ARG A 85 17.06 -8.01 -3.55
C ARG A 85 17.93 -7.15 -2.67
N ASN A 86 18.00 -7.49 -1.38
CA ASN A 86 18.76 -6.69 -0.42
C ASN A 86 20.28 -6.93 -0.57
N THR A 87 21.01 -5.84 -0.72
CA THR A 87 22.49 -5.84 -0.76
C THR A 87 23.11 -5.04 0.39
N ASP A 88 22.29 -4.41 1.22
CA ASP A 88 22.73 -3.57 2.33
C ASP A 88 22.71 -4.36 3.65
N PRO A 89 23.88 -4.59 4.30
CA PRO A 89 23.96 -5.34 5.54
C PRO A 89 23.28 -4.65 6.74
N SER A 90 23.03 -3.34 6.69
CA SER A 90 22.29 -2.61 7.73
C SER A 90 20.78 -2.83 7.65
N THR A 91 20.30 -3.36 6.53
CA THR A 91 18.90 -3.62 6.24
C THR A 91 18.58 -5.11 6.42
N ALA A 92 17.46 -5.43 7.08
CA ALA A 92 16.94 -6.78 7.20
C ALA A 92 15.42 -6.83 7.11
N PHE A 93 14.93 -7.95 6.56
CA PHE A 93 13.50 -8.22 6.42
C PHE A 93 13.10 -9.43 7.26
N SER A 94 11.88 -9.40 7.80
CA SER A 94 11.34 -10.50 8.60
C SER A 94 9.84 -10.66 8.40
N VAL A 95 9.38 -11.90 8.50
CA VAL A 95 7.94 -12.19 8.55
C VAL A 95 7.41 -11.80 9.92
N GLY A 96 6.28 -11.06 9.96
CA GLY A 96 5.67 -10.66 11.22
C GLY A 96 4.29 -10.03 11.04
N ASP A 97 3.54 -9.98 12.14
CA ASP A 97 2.21 -9.39 12.21
C ASP A 97 2.32 -7.93 12.68
N ALA A 98 1.79 -6.99 11.91
CA ALA A 98 1.72 -5.57 12.30
C ALA A 98 0.95 -5.34 13.61
N CYS A 99 0.01 -6.24 13.94
CA CYS A 99 -0.76 -6.21 15.17
C CYS A 99 -0.06 -6.85 16.38
N ALA A 100 1.13 -7.45 16.20
CA ALA A 100 1.91 -8.13 17.23
C ALA A 100 3.41 -8.10 16.86
N LEU A 101 3.99 -6.90 16.83
CA LEU A 101 5.39 -6.70 16.45
C LEU A 101 6.33 -7.32 17.49
N THR A 102 7.29 -8.12 17.06
CA THR A 102 8.24 -8.81 17.92
C THR A 102 9.41 -7.94 18.41
N PHE A 103 9.40 -6.66 18.09
CA PHE A 103 10.43 -5.71 18.53
C PHE A 103 10.13 -5.20 19.96
N PRO A 104 11.19 -4.93 20.76
CA PRO A 104 11.03 -4.32 22.08
C PRO A 104 10.40 -2.91 21.99
N ASP A 105 9.83 -2.46 23.11
CA ASP A 105 9.36 -1.09 23.26
C ASP A 105 10.50 -0.08 22.98
N HIS A 106 10.16 1.07 22.42
CA HIS A 106 11.09 2.18 22.23
C HIS A 106 12.39 1.85 21.48
N SER A 107 12.26 1.03 20.41
CA SER A 107 13.41 0.52 19.65
C SER A 107 13.78 1.39 18.45
N PHE A 108 12.82 2.15 17.91
CA PHE A 108 12.99 2.85 16.64
C PHE A 108 12.82 4.36 16.77
N ASP A 109 13.68 5.09 16.05
CA ASP A 109 13.63 6.55 15.94
C ASP A 109 12.58 7.00 14.90
N ARG A 110 12.19 6.08 14.00
CA ARG A 110 11.15 6.28 12.98
C ARG A 110 10.42 4.98 12.69
N VAL A 111 9.08 5.03 12.63
CA VAL A 111 8.24 3.89 12.30
C VAL A 111 7.28 4.29 11.17
N LEU A 112 7.40 3.63 10.03
CA LEU A 112 6.69 4.01 8.81
C LEU A 112 5.85 2.85 8.28
N SER A 113 4.79 3.17 7.55
CA SER A 113 3.97 2.18 6.84
C SER A 113 3.43 2.76 5.54
N LEU A 114 3.71 2.11 4.42
CA LEU A 114 3.25 2.53 3.11
C LEU A 114 2.29 1.52 2.51
N LEU A 115 1.03 1.94 2.29
CA LEU A 115 -0.01 1.16 1.60
C LEU A 115 -0.46 -0.14 2.29
N MET A 116 -0.27 -0.27 3.62
CA MET A 116 -0.60 -1.49 4.37
C MET A 116 -1.88 -1.34 5.22
N LEU A 117 -2.05 -0.24 5.97
CA LEU A 117 -3.06 -0.12 7.03
C LEU A 117 -4.50 -0.35 6.56
N HIS A 118 -4.84 -0.01 5.31
CA HIS A 118 -6.17 -0.22 4.77
C HIS A 118 -6.50 -1.70 4.46
N PHE A 119 -5.53 -2.59 4.62
CA PHE A 119 -5.71 -4.04 4.54
C PHE A 119 -5.75 -4.73 5.90
N VAL A 120 -5.48 -4.01 6.98
CA VAL A 120 -5.44 -4.55 8.34
C VAL A 120 -6.80 -4.36 9.02
N PRO A 121 -7.53 -5.45 9.32
CA PRO A 121 -8.85 -5.35 9.97
C PRO A 121 -8.81 -4.69 11.36
N ARG A 122 -7.69 -4.85 12.06
CA ARG A 122 -7.43 -4.26 13.39
C ARG A 122 -6.36 -3.18 13.27
N ALA A 123 -6.62 -2.16 12.42
CA ALA A 123 -5.66 -1.09 12.16
C ALA A 123 -5.30 -0.30 13.42
N ASP A 124 -6.22 -0.14 14.36
CA ASP A 124 -6.00 0.44 15.68
C ASP A 124 -4.94 -0.30 16.49
N GLN A 125 -4.96 -1.63 16.48
CA GLN A 125 -3.96 -2.46 17.13
C GLN A 125 -2.60 -2.33 16.45
N ALA A 126 -2.55 -2.35 15.12
CA ALA A 126 -1.30 -2.14 14.38
C ALA A 126 -0.70 -0.75 14.68
N ILE A 127 -1.52 0.30 14.73
CA ILE A 127 -1.09 1.67 15.08
C ILE A 127 -0.58 1.70 16.54
N GLY A 128 -1.24 0.99 17.45
CA GLY A 128 -0.78 0.82 18.85
C GLY A 128 0.60 0.17 18.93
N GLU A 129 0.84 -0.88 18.14
CA GLU A 129 2.16 -1.54 18.05
C GLU A 129 3.23 -0.62 17.43
N MET A 130 2.89 0.10 16.35
CA MET A 130 3.78 1.11 15.77
C MET A 130 4.18 2.17 16.81
N ARG A 131 3.23 2.61 17.65
CA ARG A 131 3.51 3.53 18.76
C ARG A 131 4.39 2.88 19.83
N ARG A 132 4.11 1.65 20.24
CA ARG A 132 4.86 0.94 21.29
C ARG A 132 6.34 0.79 20.96
N VAL A 133 6.64 0.42 19.71
CA VAL A 133 8.03 0.22 19.27
C VAL A 133 8.77 1.52 18.96
N ALA A 134 8.04 2.64 18.81
CA ALA A 134 8.61 3.97 18.58
C ALA A 134 9.19 4.54 19.88
N ARG A 135 10.37 5.14 19.82
CA ARG A 135 10.97 5.89 20.94
C ARG A 135 10.14 7.13 21.27
N PRO A 136 10.17 7.61 22.53
CA PRO A 136 9.68 8.95 22.84
C PRO A 136 10.27 9.99 21.87
N GLY A 137 9.40 10.79 21.25
CA GLY A 137 9.80 11.79 20.24
C GLY A 137 10.00 11.25 18.83
N ALA A 138 9.92 9.94 18.60
CA ALA A 138 10.02 9.33 17.28
C ALA A 138 8.87 9.77 16.37
N VAL A 139 9.16 9.89 15.07
CA VAL A 139 8.14 10.13 14.06
C VAL A 139 7.51 8.80 13.64
N VAL A 140 6.18 8.74 13.71
CA VAL A 140 5.39 7.61 13.21
C VAL A 140 4.48 8.09 12.10
N GLY A 141 4.59 7.47 10.90
CA GLY A 141 3.84 7.90 9.73
C GLY A 141 3.31 6.76 8.89
N ALA A 142 2.21 7.02 8.19
CA ALA A 142 1.64 6.07 7.25
C ALA A 142 1.02 6.79 6.04
N ALA A 143 0.90 6.04 4.92
CA ALA A 143 0.09 6.48 3.79
C ALA A 143 -0.73 5.33 3.22
N VAL A 144 -1.93 5.64 2.72
CA VAL A 144 -2.86 4.70 2.08
C VAL A 144 -3.49 5.35 0.85
N TRP A 145 -3.82 4.57 -0.18
CA TRP A 145 -4.52 5.10 -1.35
C TRP A 145 -5.92 5.62 -0.98
N ASP A 146 -6.31 6.75 -1.55
CA ASP A 146 -7.72 7.14 -1.63
C ASP A 146 -8.44 6.25 -2.66
N ALA A 147 -8.86 5.09 -2.21
CA ALA A 147 -9.49 4.10 -3.08
C ALA A 147 -10.84 4.61 -3.66
N ARG A 148 -11.48 5.60 -3.02
CA ARG A 148 -12.80 6.09 -3.43
C ARG A 148 -12.73 7.18 -4.49
N GLY A 149 -11.93 8.21 -4.30
CA GLY A 149 -11.94 9.42 -5.12
C GLY A 149 -10.65 9.65 -5.91
N GLY A 150 -9.53 9.19 -5.40
CA GLY A 150 -8.21 9.55 -5.88
C GLY A 150 -7.46 8.48 -6.65
N PHE A 151 -8.01 7.28 -6.83
CA PHE A 151 -7.28 6.17 -7.48
C PHE A 151 -7.89 5.85 -8.86
N VAL A 152 -7.70 6.77 -9.81
CA VAL A 152 -8.43 6.82 -11.08
C VAL A 152 -8.28 5.55 -11.91
N ALA A 153 -7.06 5.02 -12.08
CA ALA A 153 -6.84 3.80 -12.88
C ALA A 153 -7.64 2.60 -12.35
N THR A 154 -7.69 2.42 -11.02
CA THR A 154 -8.48 1.37 -10.37
C THR A 154 -9.98 1.63 -10.48
N ARG A 155 -10.40 2.91 -10.47
CA ARG A 155 -11.80 3.27 -10.67
C ARG A 155 -12.28 2.92 -12.08
N ILE A 156 -11.51 3.23 -13.10
CA ILE A 156 -11.83 2.85 -14.49
C ILE A 156 -12.09 1.35 -14.56
N PHE A 157 -11.23 0.53 -13.93
CA PHE A 157 -11.43 -0.92 -13.90
C PHE A 157 -12.74 -1.32 -13.22
N PHE A 158 -12.95 -0.94 -11.96
CA PHE A 158 -14.09 -1.43 -11.20
C PHE A 158 -15.43 -0.84 -11.67
N ASP A 159 -15.45 0.40 -12.16
CA ASP A 159 -16.65 1.01 -12.69
C ASP A 159 -17.07 0.36 -14.00
N THR A 160 -16.11 0.03 -14.90
CA THR A 160 -16.36 -0.72 -16.14
C THR A 160 -16.80 -2.16 -15.85
N ALA A 161 -16.10 -2.85 -14.94
CA ALA A 161 -16.46 -4.21 -14.56
C ALA A 161 -17.88 -4.27 -13.96
N ALA A 162 -18.24 -3.31 -13.09
CA ALA A 162 -19.57 -3.25 -12.47
C ALA A 162 -20.70 -2.91 -13.45
N ALA A 163 -20.40 -2.21 -14.54
CA ALA A 163 -21.36 -1.96 -15.61
C ALA A 163 -21.66 -3.22 -16.43
N LEU A 164 -20.72 -4.15 -16.51
CA LEU A 164 -20.86 -5.41 -17.26
C LEU A 164 -21.37 -6.58 -16.42
N ASP A 165 -21.01 -6.61 -15.14
CA ASP A 165 -21.27 -7.72 -14.22
C ASP A 165 -21.67 -7.21 -12.82
N PRO A 166 -22.92 -7.44 -12.40
CA PRO A 166 -23.38 -7.06 -11.05
C PRO A 166 -22.52 -7.62 -9.91
N ARG A 167 -21.83 -8.78 -10.09
CA ARG A 167 -20.94 -9.35 -9.09
C ARG A 167 -19.74 -8.45 -8.80
N ALA A 168 -19.31 -7.65 -9.78
CA ALA A 168 -18.24 -6.68 -9.59
C ALA A 168 -18.62 -5.53 -8.63
N ASN A 169 -19.93 -5.22 -8.46
CA ASN A 169 -20.38 -4.20 -7.53
C ASN A 169 -19.97 -4.49 -6.08
N GLU A 170 -20.03 -5.75 -5.66
CA GLU A 170 -19.60 -6.14 -4.31
C GLU A 170 -18.08 -5.95 -4.12
N ARG A 171 -17.29 -6.31 -5.13
CA ARG A 171 -15.84 -6.09 -5.12
C ARG A 171 -15.49 -4.59 -5.11
N ARG A 172 -16.18 -3.81 -5.95
CA ARG A 172 -16.06 -2.35 -5.98
C ARG A 172 -16.39 -1.74 -4.61
N ALA A 173 -17.51 -2.12 -4.01
CA ALA A 173 -17.93 -1.64 -2.70
C ALA A 173 -16.89 -1.95 -1.62
N ARG A 174 -16.37 -3.17 -1.57
CA ARG A 174 -15.30 -3.55 -0.64
C ARG A 174 -14.04 -2.70 -0.80
N SER A 175 -13.64 -2.41 -2.04
CA SER A 175 -12.48 -1.55 -2.30
C SER A 175 -12.69 -0.13 -1.80
N TYR A 176 -13.91 0.42 -1.96
CA TYR A 176 -14.22 1.81 -1.60
C TYR A 176 -14.57 2.01 -0.12
N THR A 177 -14.80 0.93 0.63
CA THR A 177 -15.16 0.99 2.06
C THR A 177 -14.06 0.49 2.98
N ARG A 178 -12.84 0.31 2.48
CA ARG A 178 -11.69 -0.05 3.31
C ARG A 178 -11.44 0.98 4.40
N PRO A 179 -11.01 0.54 5.60
CA PRO A 179 -10.67 1.46 6.68
C PRO A 179 -9.50 2.37 6.29
N MET A 180 -9.39 3.50 6.93
CA MET A 180 -8.30 4.48 6.78
C MET A 180 -8.19 5.16 5.40
N THR A 181 -9.17 4.95 4.50
CA THR A 181 -9.12 5.48 3.11
C THR A 181 -9.95 6.73 2.89
N ARG A 182 -10.56 7.30 3.95
CA ARG A 182 -11.33 8.54 3.88
C ARG A 182 -10.56 9.71 4.50
N PRO A 183 -10.87 10.95 4.09
CA PRO A 183 -10.30 12.15 4.72
C PRO A 183 -10.50 12.13 6.22
N GLY A 184 -9.45 12.40 6.98
CA GLY A 184 -9.49 12.50 8.43
C GLY A 184 -9.43 11.17 9.20
N GLU A 185 -9.63 10.02 8.56
CA GLU A 185 -9.59 8.72 9.27
C GLU A 185 -8.20 8.41 9.83
N LEU A 186 -7.14 8.61 9.05
CA LEU A 186 -5.77 8.42 9.53
C LEU A 186 -5.46 9.38 10.68
N LYS A 187 -5.79 10.67 10.53
CA LYS A 187 -5.57 11.66 11.58
C LYS A 187 -6.31 11.29 12.87
N ALA A 188 -7.58 10.89 12.76
CA ALA A 188 -8.36 10.47 13.90
C ALA A 188 -7.76 9.25 14.61
N ALA A 189 -7.27 8.26 13.84
CA ALA A 189 -6.63 7.07 14.39
C ALA A 189 -5.32 7.41 15.11
N TRP A 190 -4.49 8.32 14.57
CA TRP A 190 -3.26 8.79 15.22
C TRP A 190 -3.55 9.52 16.52
N LEU A 191 -4.54 10.42 16.51
CA LEU A 191 -4.98 11.13 17.73
C LEU A 191 -5.51 10.17 18.79
N ALA A 192 -6.35 9.20 18.39
CA ALA A 192 -6.88 8.18 19.29
C ALA A 192 -5.77 7.29 19.88
N ALA A 193 -4.71 7.01 19.12
CA ALA A 193 -3.54 6.30 19.61
C ALA A 193 -2.63 7.15 20.49
N GLY A 194 -2.91 8.44 20.70
CA GLY A 194 -2.20 9.34 21.60
C GLY A 194 -0.92 9.95 21.00
N PHE A 195 -0.76 9.97 19.69
CA PHE A 195 0.32 10.74 19.04
C PHE A 195 0.11 12.24 19.18
N ARG A 196 1.21 13.01 19.23
CA ARG A 196 1.24 14.47 19.25
C ARG A 196 1.61 15.01 17.88
N ASP A 197 1.38 16.30 17.64
CA ASP A 197 1.74 17.04 16.42
C ASP A 197 1.25 16.32 15.15
N VAL A 198 0.02 15.81 15.21
CA VAL A 198 -0.55 14.97 14.13
C VAL A 198 -0.92 15.84 12.94
N ILE A 199 -0.29 15.55 11.81
CA ILE A 199 -0.54 16.21 10.52
C ILE A 199 -1.02 15.16 9.54
N GLU A 200 -2.14 15.42 8.85
CA GLU A 200 -2.60 14.65 7.69
C GLU A 200 -2.48 15.53 6.44
N THR A 201 -2.09 14.93 5.34
CA THR A 201 -1.97 15.58 4.03
C THR A 201 -2.37 14.61 2.92
N THR A 202 -2.45 15.14 1.70
CA THR A 202 -2.61 14.35 0.49
C THR A 202 -1.30 14.31 -0.29
N LEU A 203 -0.93 13.12 -0.77
CA LEU A 203 0.18 12.92 -1.69
C LEU A 203 -0.40 12.49 -3.04
N ILE A 204 0.03 13.14 -4.11
CA ILE A 204 -0.46 12.85 -5.46
C ILE A 204 0.72 12.40 -6.32
N VAL A 205 0.54 11.24 -6.96
CA VAL A 205 1.46 10.74 -7.98
C VAL A 205 0.72 10.47 -9.29
N ARG A 206 1.46 10.31 -10.37
CA ARG A 206 0.91 9.93 -11.66
C ARG A 206 1.16 8.45 -11.92
N MET A 207 0.12 7.72 -12.29
CA MET A 207 0.20 6.37 -12.83
C MET A 207 0.23 6.47 -14.36
N GLU A 208 1.38 6.19 -14.93
CA GLU A 208 1.61 6.31 -16.37
C GLU A 208 1.69 4.93 -17.01
N PHE A 209 0.88 4.75 -18.04
CA PHE A 209 0.81 3.53 -18.81
C PHE A 209 1.21 3.87 -20.25
N ALA A 210 2.06 3.06 -20.87
CA ALA A 210 2.54 3.28 -22.23
C ALA A 210 1.48 2.94 -23.29
N SER A 211 0.58 2.01 -22.97
CA SER A 211 -0.49 1.52 -23.84
C SER A 211 -1.58 0.85 -23.01
N PHE A 212 -2.68 0.46 -23.63
CA PHE A 212 -3.71 -0.35 -22.99
C PHE A 212 -3.14 -1.69 -22.48
N GLU A 213 -2.24 -2.32 -23.21
CA GLU A 213 -1.63 -3.57 -22.75
C GLU A 213 -0.83 -3.38 -21.46
N ASP A 214 -0.09 -2.26 -21.31
CA ASP A 214 0.61 -1.92 -20.07
C ASP A 214 -0.36 -1.67 -18.90
N TYR A 215 -1.58 -1.22 -19.17
CA TYR A 215 -2.65 -1.10 -18.17
C TYR A 215 -3.32 -2.45 -17.86
N TRP A 216 -3.49 -3.32 -18.85
CA TRP A 216 -4.20 -4.59 -18.74
C TRP A 216 -3.35 -5.71 -18.13
N ALA A 217 -2.07 -5.80 -18.48
CA ALA A 217 -1.19 -6.90 -18.08
C ALA A 217 -1.18 -7.15 -16.55
N PRO A 218 -1.11 -6.13 -15.67
CA PRO A 218 -1.20 -6.34 -14.22
C PRO A 218 -2.54 -6.93 -13.76
N VAL A 219 -3.62 -6.65 -14.49
CA VAL A 219 -4.99 -7.07 -14.13
C VAL A 219 -5.22 -8.56 -14.28
N ILE A 220 -4.51 -9.20 -15.21
CA ILE A 220 -4.50 -10.66 -15.40
C ILE A 220 -3.40 -11.36 -14.61
N GLY A 221 -2.73 -10.64 -13.71
CA GLY A 221 -1.72 -11.16 -12.81
C GLY A 221 -2.27 -12.05 -11.69
N LYS A 222 -1.46 -12.24 -10.65
CA LYS A 222 -1.82 -13.15 -9.53
C LYS A 222 -2.32 -12.42 -8.30
N ASP A 223 -1.81 -11.23 -8.01
CA ASP A 223 -2.05 -10.51 -6.77
C ASP A 223 -2.94 -9.27 -6.97
N GLY A 224 -3.70 -8.96 -5.92
CA GLY A 224 -4.51 -7.76 -5.83
C GLY A 224 -5.96 -7.89 -6.28
N PRO A 225 -6.80 -6.91 -5.90
CA PRO A 225 -8.26 -7.01 -6.02
C PRO A 225 -8.79 -7.16 -7.44
N GLN A 226 -8.09 -6.60 -8.44
CA GLN A 226 -8.45 -6.70 -9.86
C GLN A 226 -8.18 -8.10 -10.37
N ALA A 227 -6.98 -8.64 -10.14
CA ALA A 227 -6.60 -10.00 -10.52
C ALA A 227 -7.49 -11.05 -9.84
N GLU A 228 -7.79 -10.89 -8.55
CA GLU A 228 -8.72 -11.75 -7.84
C GLU A 228 -10.11 -11.79 -8.48
N TYR A 229 -10.63 -10.65 -8.95
CA TYR A 229 -11.90 -10.61 -9.66
C TYR A 229 -11.81 -11.28 -11.03
N VAL A 230 -10.80 -10.94 -11.83
CA VAL A 230 -10.62 -11.50 -13.18
C VAL A 230 -10.42 -13.01 -13.15
N ALA A 231 -9.79 -13.57 -12.12
CA ALA A 231 -9.63 -15.00 -11.94
C ALA A 231 -10.97 -15.75 -11.75
N THR A 232 -12.06 -15.06 -11.37
CA THR A 232 -13.40 -15.64 -11.24
C THR A 232 -14.20 -15.67 -12.54
N LEU A 233 -13.70 -15.04 -13.62
CA LEU A 233 -14.40 -14.88 -14.88
C LEU A 233 -14.13 -16.06 -15.83
N SER A 234 -15.14 -16.45 -16.60
CA SER A 234 -14.97 -17.30 -17.77
C SER A 234 -14.18 -16.59 -18.86
N ALA A 235 -13.67 -17.34 -19.84
CA ALA A 235 -12.93 -16.77 -20.97
C ALA A 235 -13.73 -15.69 -21.72
N ALA A 236 -15.01 -15.96 -21.99
CA ALA A 236 -15.89 -15.01 -22.69
C ALA A 236 -16.19 -13.75 -21.85
N GLU A 237 -16.36 -13.88 -20.54
CA GLU A 237 -16.54 -12.72 -19.65
C GLU A 237 -15.26 -11.87 -19.57
N ARG A 238 -14.10 -12.52 -19.54
CA ARG A 238 -12.80 -11.83 -19.54
C ARG A 238 -12.57 -11.06 -20.83
N GLU A 239 -12.89 -11.63 -21.98
CA GLU A 239 -12.79 -10.97 -23.27
C GLU A 239 -13.71 -9.75 -23.34
N ARG A 240 -14.96 -9.86 -22.91
CA ARG A 240 -15.89 -8.72 -22.84
C ARG A 240 -15.38 -7.61 -21.91
N LEU A 241 -14.81 -7.98 -20.77
CA LEU A 241 -14.23 -7.01 -19.84
C LEU A 241 -13.00 -6.33 -20.44
N HIS A 242 -12.12 -7.10 -21.10
CA HIS A 242 -10.95 -6.58 -21.81
C HIS A 242 -11.36 -5.52 -22.84
N ASP A 243 -12.33 -5.84 -23.71
CA ASP A 243 -12.77 -4.93 -24.77
C ASP A 243 -13.42 -3.67 -24.22
N ALA A 244 -14.25 -3.79 -23.18
CA ALA A 244 -14.87 -2.64 -22.54
C ALA A 244 -13.84 -1.75 -21.81
N LEU A 245 -12.86 -2.35 -21.15
CA LEU A 245 -11.76 -1.61 -20.54
C LEU A 245 -10.87 -0.93 -21.58
N ARG A 246 -10.65 -1.58 -22.72
CA ARG A 246 -9.92 -0.96 -23.83
C ARG A 246 -10.62 0.29 -24.34
N LEU A 247 -11.94 0.22 -24.53
CA LEU A 247 -12.74 1.39 -24.89
C LEU A 247 -12.64 2.52 -23.86
N ALA A 248 -12.75 2.19 -22.58
CA ALA A 248 -12.62 3.16 -21.48
C ALA A 248 -11.21 3.75 -21.35
N TYR A 249 -10.17 2.98 -21.69
CA TYR A 249 -8.78 3.44 -21.66
C TYR A 249 -8.47 4.39 -22.82
N VAL A 250 -8.90 4.02 -24.06
CA VAL A 250 -8.60 4.83 -25.25
C VAL A 250 -9.46 6.08 -25.32
N ASP A 251 -10.67 6.07 -24.77
CA ASP A 251 -11.59 7.21 -24.65
C ASP A 251 -11.78 7.98 -25.98
N GLY A 252 -11.98 7.22 -27.07
CA GLY A 252 -12.15 7.76 -28.43
C GLY A 252 -10.87 8.15 -29.15
N GLU A 253 -9.71 7.99 -28.54
CA GLU A 253 -8.40 8.26 -29.15
C GLU A 253 -7.73 6.97 -29.65
N ALA A 254 -6.60 7.11 -30.36
CA ALA A 254 -5.73 5.96 -30.65
C ALA A 254 -5.14 5.38 -29.37
N ASP A 255 -4.81 4.07 -29.36
CA ASP A 255 -4.05 3.46 -28.28
C ASP A 255 -2.68 4.12 -28.13
N GLY A 256 -2.26 4.36 -26.89
CA GLY A 256 -1.02 5.04 -26.58
C GLY A 256 -0.91 5.43 -25.12
N PRO A 257 0.05 6.28 -24.76
CA PRO A 257 0.31 6.65 -23.38
C PRO A 257 -0.88 7.33 -22.69
N ARG A 258 -1.15 6.91 -21.45
CA ARG A 258 -2.13 7.56 -20.54
C ARG A 258 -1.51 7.81 -19.18
N SER A 259 -1.95 8.88 -18.54
CA SER A 259 -1.47 9.29 -17.23
C SER A 259 -2.65 9.60 -16.31
N TYR A 260 -2.82 8.81 -15.26
CA TYR A 260 -3.92 8.96 -14.31
C TYR A 260 -3.41 9.44 -12.96
N ALA A 261 -4.20 10.25 -12.27
CA ALA A 261 -3.91 10.65 -10.90
C ALA A 261 -4.10 9.47 -9.94
N ALA A 262 -3.19 9.35 -8.97
CA ALA A 262 -3.36 8.50 -7.81
C ALA A 262 -3.04 9.33 -6.55
N LEU A 263 -4.04 9.48 -5.69
CA LEU A 263 -3.98 10.21 -4.44
C LEU A 263 -3.85 9.24 -3.27
N ALA A 264 -2.95 9.54 -2.36
CA ALA A 264 -2.84 8.88 -1.07
C ALA A 264 -3.10 9.86 0.07
N TRP A 265 -3.82 9.42 1.09
CA TRP A 265 -3.87 10.06 2.40
C TRP A 265 -2.62 9.69 3.15
N ALA A 266 -1.91 10.67 3.68
CA ALA A 266 -0.70 10.47 4.47
C ALA A 266 -0.82 11.17 5.81
N VAL A 267 -0.38 10.50 6.86
CA VAL A 267 -0.35 11.02 8.23
C VAL A 267 1.03 10.85 8.83
N ARG A 268 1.42 11.82 9.68
CA ARG A 268 2.54 11.66 10.61
C ARG A 268 2.17 12.23 11.97
N GLY A 269 2.81 11.71 13.01
CA GLY A 269 2.72 12.24 14.36
C GLY A 269 3.97 11.89 15.16
N THR A 270 4.12 12.50 16.32
CA THR A 270 5.24 12.30 17.25
C THR A 270 4.80 11.36 18.37
N ALA A 271 5.56 10.29 18.61
CA ALA A 271 5.31 9.38 19.74
C ALA A 271 5.45 10.14 21.05
N PRO A 272 4.48 9.99 22.00
CA PRO A 272 4.58 10.63 23.31
C PRO A 272 5.75 10.08 24.12
N GLY A 273 6.21 10.85 25.12
CA GLY A 273 7.17 10.41 26.15
C GLY A 273 6.50 9.58 27.19
#